data_7a3ce9808064d84f97d1dc7db183306c
#
_entry.id   7a3ce9808064d84f97d1dc7db183306c
#
_cell.length_a   1.000
_cell.length_b   1.000
_cell.length_c   1.000
_cell.angle_alpha   90.00
_cell.angle_beta   90.00
_cell.angle_gamma   90.00
#
_symmetry.space_group_name_H-M   'P 1'
#
loop_
_entity.id
_entity.type
_entity.pdbx_description
1 polymer ?
#
loop_
_entity_poly.entity_id
_entity_poly.type
_entity_poly.pdbx_seq_one_letter_code
_entity_poly.pdbx_strand_id
1 'polypeptide(L)'
;MKTACTLTLALAVASFAAQAQEIKGDATRGAKLNASCIGCHGIPGYQSSFPEVYRVPAISGQNDKYIVASLNAYKKGDRKHPTMRAVAMSLSEQDIADLAAYYATHGGAPASSSAAVTPPPEVGALLAKGACASCHGENYNKPIDGSYPKIAGQYPDYLFNALKSYKVEGNAKVGRNNAIMAAQVKQFSNKELKAIARFLGSLPADVHTVAQSKFR
;
A
#
# COMPACT_ATOMS: atom_id res chain seq x y z
N MET A 1 63.18 41.06 -18.70
CA MET A 1 61.91 41.13 -17.98
C MET A 1 60.91 40.37 -18.85
N LYS A 2 60.54 39.17 -18.44
CA LYS A 2 59.58 38.31 -19.14
C LYS A 2 58.35 38.17 -18.24
N THR A 3 57.28 38.85 -18.63
CA THR A 3 55.94 38.76 -17.95
C THR A 3 55.18 37.49 -18.43
N ALA A 4 55.05 36.55 -17.55
CA ALA A 4 54.24 35.39 -17.80
C ALA A 4 52.74 35.69 -17.44
N CYS A 5 51.86 35.60 -18.45
CA CYS A 5 50.44 35.79 -18.32
C CYS A 5 49.82 34.41 -18.02
N THR A 6 49.42 34.18 -16.80
CA THR A 6 48.70 32.95 -16.38
C THR A 6 47.20 33.08 -16.67
N LEU A 7 46.72 32.35 -17.67
CA LEU A 7 45.29 32.24 -18.01
C LEU A 7 44.65 31.20 -17.07
N THR A 8 43.86 31.62 -16.10
CA THR A 8 43.02 30.76 -15.24
C THR A 8 41.74 30.44 -15.97
N LEU A 9 41.62 29.19 -16.43
CA LEU A 9 40.41 28.65 -17.03
C LEU A 9 39.46 28.18 -15.90
N ALA A 10 38.41 28.95 -15.62
CA ALA A 10 37.37 28.56 -14.68
C ALA A 10 36.39 27.59 -15.37
N LEU A 11 36.48 26.29 -15.03
CA LEU A 11 35.46 25.30 -15.40
C LEU A 11 34.23 25.51 -14.52
N ALA A 12 33.18 26.10 -15.09
CA ALA A 12 31.84 26.09 -14.48
C ALA A 12 31.21 24.69 -14.65
N VAL A 13 31.24 23.88 -13.62
CA VAL A 13 30.50 22.61 -13.55
C VAL A 13 29.04 22.94 -13.29
N ALA A 14 28.25 23.00 -14.34
CA ALA A 14 26.78 23.06 -14.23
C ALA A 14 26.27 21.71 -13.72
N SER A 15 26.06 21.60 -12.41
CA SER A 15 25.36 20.44 -11.80
C SER A 15 23.88 20.48 -12.20
N PHE A 16 23.50 19.72 -13.21
CA PHE A 16 22.10 19.41 -13.48
C PHE A 16 21.62 18.52 -12.35
N ALA A 17 21.02 19.10 -11.32
CA ALA A 17 20.18 18.38 -10.39
C ALA A 17 18.94 17.92 -11.19
N ALA A 18 18.93 16.68 -11.64
CA ALA A 18 17.73 16.03 -12.16
C ALA A 18 16.71 15.95 -11.01
N GLN A 19 15.85 16.96 -10.91
CA GLN A 19 14.69 16.88 -10.04
C GLN A 19 13.79 15.80 -10.64
N ALA A 20 13.67 14.68 -9.94
CA ALA A 20 12.67 13.68 -10.25
C ALA A 20 11.30 14.36 -10.09
N GLN A 21 10.71 14.75 -11.23
CA GLN A 21 9.38 15.37 -11.24
C GLN A 21 8.37 14.34 -10.73
N GLU A 22 7.66 14.67 -9.66
CA GLU A 22 6.60 13.78 -9.13
C GLU A 22 5.56 13.57 -10.23
N ILE A 23 5.34 12.31 -10.63
CA ILE A 23 4.40 11.97 -11.68
C ILE A 23 2.99 12.17 -11.15
N LYS A 24 2.29 13.17 -11.68
CA LYS A 24 0.90 13.45 -11.33
C LYS A 24 -0.03 12.43 -12.00
N GLY A 25 -0.86 11.74 -11.21
CA GLY A 25 -1.84 10.80 -11.69
C GLY A 25 -3.12 11.48 -12.24
N ASP A 26 -3.71 10.87 -13.27
CA ASP A 26 -5.00 11.23 -13.86
C ASP A 26 -6.03 10.13 -13.58
N ALA A 27 -7.00 10.41 -12.69
CA ALA A 27 -8.04 9.47 -12.31
C ALA A 27 -8.93 9.06 -13.49
N THR A 28 -9.14 9.93 -14.48
CA THR A 28 -9.96 9.64 -15.69
C THR A 28 -9.24 8.61 -16.56
N ARG A 29 -7.94 8.74 -16.72
CA ARG A 29 -7.11 7.76 -17.41
C ARG A 29 -7.02 6.46 -16.61
N GLY A 30 -6.85 6.52 -15.29
CA GLY A 30 -6.87 5.37 -14.39
C GLY A 30 -8.16 4.55 -14.47
N ALA A 31 -9.31 5.22 -14.62
CA ALA A 31 -10.60 4.57 -14.85
C ALA A 31 -10.64 3.71 -16.13
N LYS A 32 -9.91 4.11 -17.17
CA LYS A 32 -9.82 3.34 -18.43
C LYS A 32 -8.83 2.18 -18.34
N LEU A 33 -7.84 2.27 -17.44
CA LEU A 33 -6.80 1.27 -17.25
C LEU A 33 -7.18 0.16 -16.26
N ASN A 34 -8.27 0.33 -15.49
CA ASN A 34 -8.56 -0.52 -14.34
C ASN A 34 -9.13 -1.92 -14.67
N ALA A 35 -9.35 -2.25 -15.94
CA ALA A 35 -10.03 -3.49 -16.34
C ALA A 35 -9.39 -4.77 -15.74
N SER A 36 -8.06 -4.83 -15.69
CA SER A 36 -7.33 -5.95 -15.08
C SER A 36 -7.41 -5.96 -13.55
N CYS A 37 -7.63 -4.81 -12.93
CA CYS A 37 -7.70 -4.66 -11.47
C CYS A 37 -9.09 -5.07 -10.95
N ILE A 38 -10.12 -4.55 -11.60
CA ILE A 38 -11.51 -4.70 -11.17
C ILE A 38 -12.01 -6.13 -11.26
N GLY A 39 -11.44 -6.96 -12.16
CA GLY A 39 -11.77 -8.38 -12.30
C GLY A 39 -11.50 -9.20 -11.02
N CYS A 40 -10.69 -8.66 -10.10
CA CYS A 40 -10.45 -9.26 -8.79
C CYS A 40 -10.84 -8.31 -7.66
N HIS A 41 -10.36 -7.07 -7.69
CA HIS A 41 -10.57 -6.07 -6.63
C HIS A 41 -11.97 -5.44 -6.63
N GLY A 42 -12.75 -5.60 -7.70
CA GLY A 42 -14.14 -5.13 -7.83
C GLY A 42 -15.20 -6.19 -7.54
N ILE A 43 -14.82 -7.38 -7.09
CA ILE A 43 -15.75 -8.47 -6.78
C ILE A 43 -15.79 -8.69 -5.26
N PRO A 44 -16.90 -8.32 -4.57
CA PRO A 44 -17.00 -8.53 -3.13
C PRO A 44 -16.79 -10.00 -2.75
N GLY A 45 -15.89 -10.24 -1.79
CA GLY A 45 -15.61 -11.58 -1.29
C GLY A 45 -14.78 -12.47 -2.22
N TYR A 46 -14.31 -11.98 -3.37
CA TYR A 46 -13.43 -12.75 -4.26
C TYR A 46 -12.17 -13.21 -3.52
N GLN A 47 -11.79 -14.48 -3.70
CA GLN A 47 -10.70 -15.09 -2.96
C GLN A 47 -9.51 -15.42 -3.85
N SER A 48 -8.32 -15.16 -3.33
CA SER A 48 -7.06 -15.71 -3.83
C SER A 48 -6.81 -17.05 -3.18
N SER A 49 -6.21 -17.99 -3.91
CA SER A 49 -5.81 -19.31 -3.38
C SER A 49 -4.32 -19.42 -3.12
N PHE A 50 -3.55 -18.35 -3.36
CA PHE A 50 -2.10 -18.35 -3.18
C PHE A 50 -1.66 -17.22 -2.23
N PRO A 51 -0.75 -17.49 -1.26
CA PRO A 51 -0.18 -18.78 -0.85
C PRO A 51 -1.13 -19.63 -0.02
N GLU A 52 -2.26 -19.09 0.36
CA GLU A 52 -3.37 -19.70 1.06
C GLU A 52 -4.66 -18.99 0.67
N VAL A 53 -5.82 -19.49 1.06
CA VAL A 53 -7.10 -18.87 0.74
C VAL A 53 -7.32 -17.63 1.61
N TYR A 54 -7.50 -16.47 0.97
CA TYR A 54 -7.91 -15.21 1.59
C TYR A 54 -8.60 -14.30 0.57
N ARG A 55 -9.40 -13.36 1.04
CA ARG A 55 -10.09 -12.40 0.17
C ARG A 55 -9.11 -11.42 -0.47
N VAL A 56 -9.29 -11.17 -1.75
CA VAL A 56 -8.56 -10.13 -2.47
C VAL A 56 -8.83 -8.78 -1.80
N PRO A 57 -7.81 -7.99 -1.46
CA PRO A 57 -8.00 -6.80 -0.64
C PRO A 57 -8.83 -5.73 -1.32
N ALA A 58 -9.62 -5.02 -0.53
CA ALA A 58 -10.23 -3.77 -0.92
C ALA A 58 -9.16 -2.72 -1.21
N ILE A 59 -9.33 -1.94 -2.27
CA ILE A 59 -8.36 -0.90 -2.67
C ILE A 59 -9.02 0.45 -2.98
N SER A 60 -10.34 0.51 -3.16
CA SER A 60 -11.07 1.77 -3.37
C SER A 60 -11.06 2.59 -2.09
N GLY A 61 -10.77 3.88 -2.19
CA GLY A 61 -10.59 4.78 -1.05
C GLY A 61 -9.22 4.71 -0.35
N GLN A 62 -8.30 3.87 -0.84
CA GLN A 62 -6.94 3.79 -0.31
C GLN A 62 -6.09 4.99 -0.75
N ASN A 63 -5.07 5.36 0.03
CA ASN A 63 -4.16 6.43 -0.30
C ASN A 63 -3.42 6.16 -1.63
N ASP A 64 -3.39 7.17 -2.50
CA ASP A 64 -2.69 7.12 -3.79
C ASP A 64 -1.20 6.79 -3.65
N LYS A 65 -0.48 7.48 -2.77
CA LYS A 65 0.94 7.22 -2.49
C LYS A 65 1.19 5.78 -2.03
N TYR A 66 0.27 5.21 -1.22
CA TYR A 66 0.38 3.81 -0.82
C TYR A 66 0.13 2.85 -2.00
N ILE A 67 -0.81 3.14 -2.89
CA ILE A 67 -1.05 2.33 -4.08
C ILE A 67 0.18 2.36 -5.00
N VAL A 68 0.75 3.54 -5.25
CA VAL A 68 2.01 3.71 -6.01
C VAL A 68 3.13 2.89 -5.38
N ALA A 69 3.38 3.05 -4.08
CA ALA A 69 4.41 2.33 -3.35
C ALA A 69 4.20 0.80 -3.43
N SER A 70 2.96 0.33 -3.30
CA SER A 70 2.62 -1.09 -3.36
C SER A 70 2.86 -1.71 -4.74
N LEU A 71 2.43 -1.05 -5.81
CA LEU A 71 2.63 -1.52 -7.18
C LEU A 71 4.13 -1.55 -7.54
N ASN A 72 4.88 -0.52 -7.17
CA ASN A 72 6.33 -0.49 -7.32
C ASN A 72 7.03 -1.59 -6.51
N ALA A 73 6.58 -1.88 -5.29
CA ALA A 73 7.11 -2.97 -4.48
C ALA A 73 6.86 -4.35 -5.14
N TYR A 74 5.72 -4.55 -5.80
CA TYR A 74 5.47 -5.76 -6.60
C TYR A 74 6.41 -5.84 -7.81
N LYS A 75 6.61 -4.73 -8.56
CA LYS A 75 7.56 -4.69 -9.69
C LYS A 75 8.98 -5.06 -9.25
N LYS A 76 9.45 -4.47 -8.16
CA LYS A 76 10.80 -4.71 -7.60
C LYS A 76 10.96 -6.10 -6.96
N GLY A 77 9.85 -6.75 -6.57
CA GLY A 77 9.87 -8.03 -5.85
C GLY A 77 10.03 -7.89 -4.33
N ASP A 78 9.96 -6.68 -3.79
CA ASP A 78 9.91 -6.41 -2.34
C ASP A 78 8.59 -6.91 -1.73
N ARG A 79 7.52 -6.87 -2.51
CA ARG A 79 6.24 -7.46 -2.19
C ARG A 79 5.96 -8.61 -3.15
N LYS A 80 5.93 -9.82 -2.60
CA LYS A 80 5.91 -11.04 -3.43
C LYS A 80 4.50 -11.60 -3.51
N HIS A 81 3.96 -11.64 -4.71
CA HIS A 81 2.73 -12.30 -5.09
C HIS A 81 2.73 -12.47 -6.61
N PRO A 82 2.77 -13.69 -7.14
CA PRO A 82 2.99 -13.92 -8.58
C PRO A 82 2.03 -13.16 -9.48
N THR A 83 0.72 -13.21 -9.20
CA THR A 83 -0.31 -12.50 -9.98
C THR A 83 -0.11 -10.99 -9.95
N MET A 84 0.05 -10.40 -8.74
CA MET A 84 0.22 -8.95 -8.62
C MET A 84 1.55 -8.47 -9.21
N ARG A 85 2.60 -9.28 -9.15
CA ARG A 85 3.86 -8.98 -9.82
C ARG A 85 3.67 -8.91 -11.33
N ALA A 86 3.00 -9.91 -11.94
CA ALA A 86 2.74 -9.91 -13.37
C ALA A 86 1.95 -8.68 -13.81
N VAL A 87 0.88 -8.33 -13.09
CA VAL A 87 0.10 -7.12 -13.36
C VAL A 87 0.97 -5.87 -13.22
N ALA A 88 1.70 -5.71 -12.11
CA ALA A 88 2.50 -4.51 -11.86
C ALA A 88 3.63 -4.33 -12.90
N MET A 89 4.24 -5.42 -13.38
CA MET A 89 5.30 -5.38 -14.39
C MET A 89 4.83 -4.85 -15.74
N SER A 90 3.54 -4.99 -16.08
CA SER A 90 2.98 -4.47 -17.33
C SER A 90 2.66 -2.97 -17.29
N LEU A 91 2.69 -2.34 -16.12
CA LEU A 91 2.34 -0.94 -15.93
C LEU A 91 3.56 -0.03 -16.07
N SER A 92 3.42 1.09 -16.79
CA SER A 92 4.37 2.19 -16.73
C SER A 92 4.24 2.94 -15.39
N GLU A 93 5.19 3.82 -15.07
CA GLU A 93 5.09 4.67 -13.88
C GLU A 93 3.89 5.61 -13.94
N GLN A 94 3.56 6.13 -15.14
CA GLN A 94 2.37 6.94 -15.34
C GLN A 94 1.09 6.13 -15.14
N ASP A 95 1.01 4.88 -15.64
CA ASP A 95 -0.16 4.03 -15.42
C ASP A 95 -0.37 3.73 -13.94
N ILE A 96 0.71 3.52 -13.19
CA ILE A 96 0.67 3.34 -11.73
C ILE A 96 0.13 4.60 -11.05
N ALA A 97 0.60 5.79 -11.43
CA ALA A 97 0.11 7.05 -10.86
C ALA A 97 -1.38 7.29 -11.18
N ASP A 98 -1.81 6.99 -12.40
CA ASP A 98 -3.20 7.18 -12.84
C ASP A 98 -4.16 6.22 -12.14
N LEU A 99 -3.79 4.94 -12.04
CA LEU A 99 -4.54 3.94 -11.28
C LEU A 99 -4.61 4.30 -9.79
N ALA A 100 -3.54 4.82 -9.21
CA ALA A 100 -3.50 5.26 -7.83
C ALA A 100 -4.47 6.44 -7.60
N ALA A 101 -4.44 7.46 -8.47
CA ALA A 101 -5.35 8.59 -8.42
C ALA A 101 -6.83 8.16 -8.57
N TYR A 102 -7.10 7.20 -9.46
CA TYR A 102 -8.43 6.64 -9.65
C TYR A 102 -8.92 5.94 -8.37
N TYR A 103 -8.15 4.99 -7.84
CA TYR A 103 -8.58 4.21 -6.68
C TYR A 103 -8.65 5.01 -5.39
N ALA A 104 -7.89 6.09 -5.27
CA ALA A 104 -7.96 6.98 -4.11
C ALA A 104 -9.35 7.64 -3.95
N THR A 105 -10.05 7.88 -5.07
CA THR A 105 -11.37 8.53 -5.09
C THR A 105 -12.51 7.59 -5.50
N HIS A 106 -12.19 6.38 -5.97
CA HIS A 106 -13.18 5.43 -6.45
C HIS A 106 -14.05 4.91 -5.31
N GLY A 107 -15.36 4.97 -5.50
CA GLY A 107 -16.34 4.54 -4.51
C GLY A 107 -16.95 5.65 -3.67
N GLY A 108 -16.60 6.90 -3.96
CA GLY A 108 -17.19 8.08 -3.34
C GLY A 108 -16.47 8.55 -2.08
N ALA A 109 -17.09 9.52 -1.39
CA ALA A 109 -16.56 10.04 -0.14
C ALA A 109 -16.52 8.93 0.92
N PRO A 110 -15.45 8.89 1.73
CA PRO A 110 -15.36 7.93 2.82
C PRO A 110 -16.58 8.05 3.74
N ALA A 111 -17.09 6.92 4.20
CA ALA A 111 -18.05 6.92 5.28
C ALA A 111 -17.37 7.58 6.49
N SER A 112 -17.73 8.80 6.81
CA SER A 112 -17.13 9.58 7.89
C SER A 112 -17.53 9.00 9.25
N SER A 113 -17.17 7.78 9.55
CA SER A 113 -17.30 7.24 10.89
C SER A 113 -16.02 7.53 11.67
N SER A 114 -15.98 8.72 12.25
CA SER A 114 -14.98 9.10 13.24
C SER A 114 -15.21 8.46 14.61
N ALA A 115 -16.16 7.53 14.73
CA ALA A 115 -16.43 6.85 15.98
C ALA A 115 -15.23 5.97 16.34
N ALA A 116 -14.53 6.36 17.40
CA ALA A 116 -13.49 5.55 17.99
C ALA A 116 -14.10 4.23 18.50
N VAL A 117 -13.70 3.11 17.94
CA VAL A 117 -14.08 1.79 18.43
C VAL A 117 -13.05 1.34 19.44
N THR A 118 -13.46 1.17 20.68
CA THR A 118 -12.57 0.68 21.75
C THR A 118 -12.26 -0.81 21.52
N PRO A 119 -10.99 -1.19 21.38
CA PRO A 119 -10.61 -2.60 21.26
C PRO A 119 -10.87 -3.36 22.59
N PRO A 120 -11.14 -4.65 22.54
CA PRO A 120 -11.04 -5.50 23.71
C PRO A 120 -9.69 -5.33 24.42
N PRO A 121 -9.60 -5.38 25.76
CA PRO A 121 -8.37 -5.06 26.49
C PRO A 121 -7.14 -5.82 26.00
N GLU A 122 -7.28 -7.11 25.71
CA GLU A 122 -6.19 -7.94 25.19
C GLU A 122 -5.71 -7.51 23.80
N VAL A 123 -6.63 -7.06 22.92
CA VAL A 123 -6.27 -6.56 21.59
C VAL A 123 -5.68 -5.16 21.70
N GLY A 124 -6.21 -4.33 22.59
CA GLY A 124 -5.66 -2.99 22.88
C GLY A 124 -4.20 -3.07 23.33
N ALA A 125 -3.87 -4.02 24.20
CA ALA A 125 -2.49 -4.27 24.63
C ALA A 125 -1.57 -4.68 23.46
N LEU A 126 -2.06 -5.50 22.53
CA LEU A 126 -1.30 -5.89 21.34
C LEU A 126 -1.07 -4.71 20.39
N LEU A 127 -2.09 -3.89 20.15
CA LEU A 127 -1.99 -2.70 19.30
C LEU A 127 -1.03 -1.67 19.89
N ALA A 128 -1.06 -1.47 21.21
CA ALA A 128 -0.12 -0.60 21.93
C ALA A 128 1.31 -1.13 21.86
N LYS A 129 1.52 -2.44 22.11
CA LYS A 129 2.82 -3.12 21.99
C LYS A 129 3.44 -2.96 20.61
N GLY A 130 2.64 -3.02 19.56
CA GLY A 130 3.06 -2.81 18.16
C GLY A 130 3.09 -1.36 17.74
N ALA A 131 2.74 -0.40 18.60
CA ALA A 131 2.62 1.02 18.27
C ALA A 131 1.89 1.29 16.93
N CYS A 132 0.86 0.49 16.62
CA CYS A 132 0.22 0.47 15.30
C CYS A 132 -0.38 1.83 14.91
N ALA A 133 -1.01 2.52 15.87
CA ALA A 133 -1.63 3.82 15.67
C ALA A 133 -0.63 4.94 15.37
N SER A 134 0.64 4.82 15.80
CA SER A 134 1.65 5.85 15.57
C SER A 134 1.93 6.12 14.09
N CYS A 135 1.73 5.11 13.23
CA CYS A 135 1.91 5.22 11.78
C CYS A 135 0.58 5.18 11.02
N HIS A 136 -0.35 4.29 11.44
CA HIS A 136 -1.63 4.10 10.75
C HIS A 136 -2.75 5.04 11.22
N GLY A 137 -2.47 5.92 12.19
CA GLY A 137 -3.41 6.86 12.80
C GLY A 137 -4.29 6.20 13.86
N GLU A 138 -4.91 7.01 14.73
CA GLU A 138 -5.67 6.52 15.88
C GLU A 138 -6.87 5.63 15.52
N ASN A 139 -7.52 5.92 14.40
CA ASN A 139 -8.65 5.13 13.87
C ASN A 139 -8.26 4.23 12.69
N TYR A 140 -6.96 4.12 12.38
CA TYR A 140 -6.41 3.29 11.30
C TYR A 140 -6.89 3.64 9.88
N ASN A 141 -7.58 4.78 9.71
CA ASN A 141 -8.04 5.35 8.44
C ASN A 141 -7.29 6.63 8.03
N LYS A 142 -6.55 7.25 8.96
CA LYS A 142 -5.81 8.50 8.74
C LYS A 142 -4.34 8.32 9.11
N PRO A 143 -3.57 7.57 8.33
CA PRO A 143 -2.14 7.41 8.59
C PRO A 143 -1.43 8.75 8.54
N ILE A 144 -0.30 8.84 9.27
CA ILE A 144 0.50 10.08 9.38
C ILE A 144 1.19 10.47 8.07
N ASP A 145 1.33 9.52 7.14
CA ASP A 145 1.87 9.73 5.80
C ASP A 145 1.08 8.92 4.78
N GLY A 146 0.86 9.50 3.59
CA GLY A 146 0.09 8.85 2.51
C GLY A 146 0.72 7.58 1.95
N SER A 147 2.01 7.33 2.18
CA SER A 147 2.67 6.08 1.80
C SER A 147 2.32 4.91 2.74
N TYR A 148 1.76 5.19 3.92
CA TYR A 148 1.23 4.17 4.81
C TYR A 148 -0.22 3.85 4.49
N PRO A 149 -0.63 2.56 4.60
CA PRO A 149 -2.00 2.19 4.25
C PRO A 149 -3.02 2.60 5.32
N LYS A 150 -4.21 2.93 4.88
CA LYS A 150 -5.43 2.79 5.66
C LYS A 150 -5.68 1.30 5.84
N ILE A 151 -5.90 0.85 7.07
CA ILE A 151 -6.03 -0.57 7.41
C ILE A 151 -7.34 -0.93 8.12
N ALA A 152 -8.10 0.07 8.58
CA ALA A 152 -9.43 -0.16 9.15
C ALA A 152 -10.38 -0.76 8.11
N GLY A 153 -11.20 -1.71 8.53
CA GLY A 153 -12.23 -2.37 7.71
C GLY A 153 -11.73 -3.21 6.54
N GLN A 154 -10.41 -3.33 6.39
CA GLN A 154 -9.82 -4.23 5.40
C GLN A 154 -10.11 -5.69 5.79
N TYR A 155 -10.25 -6.58 4.83
CA TYR A 155 -10.56 -7.98 5.08
C TYR A 155 -9.60 -8.64 6.09
N PRO A 156 -10.11 -9.22 7.20
CA PRO A 156 -9.27 -9.77 8.27
C PRO A 156 -8.32 -10.88 7.83
N ASP A 157 -8.75 -11.74 6.91
CA ASP A 157 -7.95 -12.81 6.34
C ASP A 157 -6.78 -12.26 5.49
N TYR A 158 -7.05 -11.22 4.69
CA TYR A 158 -5.99 -10.51 3.98
C TYR A 158 -5.03 -9.81 4.93
N LEU A 159 -5.53 -9.09 5.95
CA LEU A 159 -4.68 -8.42 6.94
C LEU A 159 -3.78 -9.43 7.65
N PHE A 160 -4.34 -10.57 8.06
CA PHE A 160 -3.55 -11.62 8.71
C PHE A 160 -2.46 -12.17 7.77
N ASN A 161 -2.80 -12.46 6.53
CA ASN A 161 -1.83 -12.89 5.53
C ASN A 161 -0.75 -11.81 5.29
N ALA A 162 -1.14 -10.55 5.19
CA ALA A 162 -0.21 -9.44 5.03
C ALA A 162 0.76 -9.32 6.21
N LEU A 163 0.28 -9.41 7.45
CA LEU A 163 1.10 -9.35 8.66
C LEU A 163 2.09 -10.54 8.73
N LYS A 164 1.63 -11.76 8.44
CA LYS A 164 2.50 -12.93 8.35
C LYS A 164 3.59 -12.78 7.29
N SER A 165 3.25 -12.18 6.15
CA SER A 165 4.18 -12.03 5.03
C SER A 165 5.42 -11.21 5.36
N TYR A 166 5.34 -10.29 6.31
CA TYR A 166 6.51 -9.52 6.77
C TYR A 166 7.49 -10.34 7.62
N LYS A 167 7.08 -11.53 8.09
CA LYS A 167 7.94 -12.47 8.84
C LYS A 167 8.64 -13.50 7.94
N VAL A 168 8.30 -13.50 6.65
CA VAL A 168 8.85 -14.48 5.69
C VAL A 168 10.14 -13.96 5.10
N GLU A 169 11.23 -14.68 5.35
CA GLU A 169 12.56 -14.40 4.80
C GLU A 169 12.94 -15.48 3.77
N GLY A 170 13.76 -15.09 2.77
CA GLY A 170 14.36 -16.02 1.83
C GLY A 170 13.42 -16.72 0.82
N ASN A 171 12.11 -16.47 0.87
CA ASN A 171 11.17 -17.09 -0.05
C ASN A 171 11.04 -16.30 -1.37
N ALA A 172 11.11 -16.98 -2.52
CA ALA A 172 11.05 -16.34 -3.84
C ALA A 172 9.65 -15.87 -4.24
N LYS A 173 8.59 -16.51 -3.73
CA LYS A 173 7.20 -16.31 -4.19
C LYS A 173 6.30 -15.63 -3.15
N VAL A 174 6.67 -15.66 -1.88
CA VAL A 174 5.89 -15.14 -0.75
C VAL A 174 6.76 -14.23 0.12
N GLY A 175 6.16 -13.20 0.71
CA GLY A 175 6.83 -12.31 1.65
C GLY A 175 6.69 -10.84 1.27
N ARG A 176 7.00 -9.98 2.23
CA ARG A 176 7.04 -8.53 2.10
C ARG A 176 8.32 -8.00 2.73
N ASN A 177 9.16 -7.38 1.92
CA ASN A 177 10.40 -6.77 2.37
C ASN A 177 10.14 -5.31 2.77
N ASN A 178 9.76 -5.10 4.03
CA ASN A 178 9.65 -3.78 4.65
C ASN A 178 10.18 -3.87 6.07
N ALA A 179 11.32 -3.26 6.33
CA ALA A 179 12.03 -3.38 7.59
C ALA A 179 11.22 -2.88 8.79
N ILE A 180 10.46 -1.78 8.63
CA ILE A 180 9.64 -1.21 9.70
C ILE A 180 8.55 -2.21 10.10
N MET A 181 7.76 -2.67 9.13
CA MET A 181 6.67 -3.61 9.41
C MET A 181 7.19 -4.97 9.88
N ALA A 182 8.32 -5.45 9.35
CA ALA A 182 8.95 -6.69 9.82
C ALA A 182 9.35 -6.59 11.29
N ALA A 183 9.99 -5.48 11.71
CA ALA A 183 10.34 -5.24 13.10
C ALA A 183 9.09 -5.22 14.01
N GLN A 184 8.02 -4.55 13.57
CA GLN A 184 6.77 -4.48 14.35
C GLN A 184 6.11 -5.85 14.53
N VAL A 185 6.00 -6.66 13.47
CA VAL A 185 5.26 -7.93 13.53
C VAL A 185 6.07 -9.10 14.10
N LYS A 186 7.40 -9.02 14.12
CA LYS A 186 8.29 -10.09 14.58
C LYS A 186 7.97 -10.55 16.02
N GLN A 187 7.57 -9.63 16.88
CA GLN A 187 7.28 -9.86 18.30
C GLN A 187 5.95 -10.57 18.58
N PHE A 188 5.10 -10.77 17.57
CA PHE A 188 3.76 -11.36 17.73
C PHE A 188 3.71 -12.80 17.22
N SER A 189 2.98 -13.65 17.94
CA SER A 189 2.55 -14.96 17.45
C SER A 189 1.50 -14.83 16.35
N ASN A 190 1.27 -15.88 15.57
CA ASN A 190 0.21 -15.90 14.56
C ASN A 190 -1.19 -15.76 15.19
N LYS A 191 -1.40 -16.23 16.41
CA LYS A 191 -2.66 -16.05 17.15
C LYS A 191 -2.92 -14.57 17.44
N GLU A 192 -1.91 -13.85 17.90
CA GLU A 192 -1.98 -12.42 18.18
C GLU A 192 -2.17 -11.60 16.89
N LEU A 193 -1.43 -11.90 15.83
CA LEU A 193 -1.61 -11.26 14.53
C LEU A 193 -3.02 -11.47 13.97
N LYS A 194 -3.61 -12.66 14.20
CA LYS A 194 -4.99 -12.95 13.80
C LYS A 194 -6.01 -12.15 14.62
N ALA A 195 -5.77 -11.94 15.91
CA ALA A 195 -6.62 -11.11 16.77
C ALA A 195 -6.57 -9.63 16.33
N ILE A 196 -5.37 -9.09 16.10
CA ILE A 196 -5.16 -7.74 15.54
C ILE A 196 -5.91 -7.58 14.21
N ALA A 197 -5.73 -8.52 13.28
CA ALA A 197 -6.34 -8.48 11.96
C ALA A 197 -7.89 -8.50 12.02
N ARG A 198 -8.46 -9.31 12.91
CA ARG A 198 -9.90 -9.36 13.14
C ARG A 198 -10.46 -8.05 13.66
N PHE A 199 -9.80 -7.46 14.64
CA PHE A 199 -10.21 -6.18 15.19
C PHE A 199 -10.13 -5.07 14.15
N LEU A 200 -9.00 -4.92 13.47
CA LEU A 200 -8.83 -3.89 12.42
C LEU A 200 -9.84 -4.06 11.29
N GLY A 201 -10.15 -5.29 10.91
CA GLY A 201 -11.14 -5.58 9.89
C GLY A 201 -12.59 -5.35 10.32
N SER A 202 -12.89 -5.23 11.62
CA SER A 202 -14.21 -4.90 12.14
C SER A 202 -14.46 -3.39 12.26
N LEU A 203 -13.42 -2.58 12.06
CA LEU A 203 -13.54 -1.12 12.18
C LEU A 203 -14.28 -0.51 10.98
N PRO A 204 -14.97 0.60 11.18
CA PRO A 204 -15.49 1.41 10.08
C PRO A 204 -14.37 1.81 9.12
N ALA A 205 -14.61 1.71 7.81
CA ALA A 205 -13.58 1.82 6.80
C ALA A 205 -13.86 2.90 5.76
N ASP A 206 -12.78 3.59 5.36
CA ASP A 206 -12.73 4.35 4.11
C ASP A 206 -12.42 3.43 2.92
N VAL A 207 -11.68 2.32 3.18
CA VAL A 207 -11.26 1.37 2.15
C VAL A 207 -12.30 0.27 1.98
N HIS A 208 -12.79 0.09 0.76
CA HIS A 208 -13.85 -0.89 0.49
C HIS A 208 -13.72 -1.48 -0.92
N THR A 209 -14.46 -2.55 -1.18
CA THR A 209 -14.62 -3.13 -2.52
C THR A 209 -15.85 -2.53 -3.17
N VAL A 210 -15.66 -1.81 -4.27
CA VAL A 210 -16.76 -1.29 -5.08
C VAL A 210 -17.15 -2.35 -6.09
N ALA A 211 -18.37 -2.89 -5.92
CA ALA A 211 -18.89 -3.89 -6.85
C ALA A 211 -19.16 -3.28 -8.22
N GLN A 212 -18.70 -3.95 -9.26
CA GLN A 212 -19.12 -3.60 -10.63
C GLN A 212 -20.42 -4.29 -10.97
N SER A 213 -21.42 -3.48 -11.35
CA SER A 213 -22.74 -3.97 -11.73
C SER A 213 -22.77 -4.69 -13.10
N LYS A 214 -21.77 -4.45 -13.97
CA LYS A 214 -21.70 -5.06 -15.32
C LYS A 214 -20.23 -5.18 -15.73
N PHE A 215 -19.80 -6.40 -16.04
CA PHE A 215 -18.62 -6.64 -16.87
C PHE A 215 -19.06 -6.43 -18.32
N ARG A 216 -18.54 -5.40 -18.97
CA ARG A 216 -18.72 -5.18 -20.42
C ARG A 216 -17.50 -5.66 -21.17
#